data_a8f62285d2e7672326c434f9166bb7aa
#
_entry.id   a8f62285d2e7672326c434f9166bb7aa
#
_cell.length_a   1.000
_cell.length_b   1.000
_cell.length_c   1.000
_cell.angle_alpha   90.00
_cell.angle_beta   90.00
_cell.angle_gamma   90.00
#
_symmetry.space_group_name_H-M   'P 1'
#
loop_
_entity.id
_entity.type
_entity.pdbx_description
1 polymer ?
#
loop_
_entity_poly.entity_id
_entity_poly.type
_entity_poly.pdbx_seq_one_letter_code
_entity_poly.pdbx_strand_id
1 'polypeptide(L)'
;MMRTIPEKDWKHMRSMKSRVLNEACARILADVEAIVQKRDGRNHETYLTLWNLLKTKDAEIASMFDNFKRSTALFKLAAWYRYGLVSKSELTSFTEETQSTLKAINETLR
;
A
#
# COMPACT_ATOMS: atom_id res chain seq x y z
N MET A 1 -4.24 11.97 -21.44
CA MET A 1 -3.88 11.28 -20.21
C MET A 1 -3.79 12.26 -19.05
N MET A 2 -4.39 11.91 -17.94
CA MET A 2 -4.36 12.74 -16.75
C MET A 2 -2.96 12.74 -16.14
N ARG A 3 -2.42 13.92 -15.85
CA ARG A 3 -1.06 14.07 -15.30
C ARG A 3 -1.04 14.09 -13.79
N THR A 4 -2.08 14.65 -13.18
CA THR A 4 -2.22 14.72 -11.74
C THR A 4 -3.64 14.36 -11.37
N ILE A 5 -3.78 13.87 -10.15
CA ILE A 5 -5.10 13.54 -9.62
C ILE A 5 -5.94 14.81 -9.45
N PRO A 6 -7.25 14.78 -9.78
CA PRO A 6 -8.13 15.92 -9.52
C PRO A 6 -8.13 16.31 -8.03
N GLU A 7 -8.33 17.59 -7.75
CA GLU A 7 -8.34 18.13 -6.39
C GLU A 7 -9.28 17.35 -5.45
N LYS A 8 -10.49 17.07 -5.94
CA LYS A 8 -11.49 16.32 -5.18
C LYS A 8 -10.98 14.95 -4.75
N ASP A 9 -10.37 14.23 -5.70
CA ASP A 9 -9.85 12.89 -5.46
C ASP A 9 -8.63 12.94 -4.55
N TRP A 10 -7.80 13.98 -4.70
CA TRP A 10 -6.65 14.17 -3.83
C TRP A 10 -7.06 14.38 -2.36
N LYS A 11 -8.09 15.20 -2.15
CA LYS A 11 -8.63 15.41 -0.80
C LYS A 11 -9.16 14.11 -0.21
N HIS A 12 -9.87 13.35 -1.02
CA HIS A 12 -10.41 12.06 -0.59
C HIS A 12 -9.28 11.08 -0.22
N MET A 13 -8.27 11.00 -1.09
CA MET A 13 -7.12 10.13 -0.85
C MET A 13 -6.37 10.49 0.43
N ARG A 14 -6.17 11.79 0.69
CA ARG A 14 -5.54 12.25 1.93
C ARG A 14 -6.32 11.81 3.16
N SER A 15 -7.64 11.81 3.08
CA SER A 15 -8.47 11.37 4.20
C SER A 15 -8.34 9.89 4.49
N MET A 16 -7.91 9.10 3.52
CA MET A 16 -7.75 7.66 3.63
C MET A 16 -6.38 7.23 4.12
N LYS A 17 -5.37 8.09 3.98
CA LYS A 17 -3.96 7.70 4.18
C LYS A 17 -3.71 7.02 5.52
N SER A 18 -4.19 7.62 6.60
CA SER A 18 -3.94 7.08 7.95
C SER A 18 -4.51 5.68 8.12
N ARG A 19 -5.73 5.47 7.67
CA ARG A 19 -6.39 4.17 7.74
C ARG A 19 -5.67 3.13 6.88
N VAL A 20 -5.32 3.51 5.66
CA VAL A 20 -4.65 2.60 4.71
C VAL A 20 -3.27 2.21 5.22
N LEU A 21 -2.52 3.17 5.76
CA LEU A 21 -1.21 2.89 6.35
C LEU A 21 -1.33 1.96 7.55
N ASN A 22 -2.30 2.20 8.42
CA ASN A 22 -2.53 1.35 9.58
C ASN A 22 -2.87 -0.08 9.16
N GLU A 23 -3.69 -0.25 8.12
CA GLU A 23 -4.02 -1.57 7.59
C GLU A 23 -2.78 -2.27 7.01
N ALA A 24 -1.95 -1.56 6.28
CA ALA A 24 -0.71 -2.12 5.74
C ALA A 24 0.18 -2.63 6.87
N CYS A 25 0.32 -1.85 7.94
CA CYS A 25 1.12 -2.24 9.10
C CYS A 25 0.50 -3.41 9.85
N ALA A 26 -0.83 -3.46 9.95
CA ALA A 26 -1.52 -4.58 10.60
C ALA A 26 -1.21 -5.91 9.91
N ARG A 27 -1.16 -5.91 8.58
CA ARG A 27 -0.81 -7.12 7.82
C ARG A 27 0.63 -7.57 8.06
N ILE A 28 1.54 -6.61 8.15
CA ILE A 28 2.94 -6.90 8.46
C ILE A 28 3.05 -7.53 9.86
N LEU A 29 2.34 -6.95 10.83
CA LEU A 29 2.37 -7.45 12.20
C LEU A 29 1.75 -8.84 12.31
N ALA A 30 0.71 -9.13 11.52
CA ALA A 30 0.14 -10.48 11.48
C ALA A 30 1.16 -11.49 10.96
N ASP A 31 1.95 -11.13 9.94
CA ASP A 31 3.01 -11.98 9.43
C ASP A 31 4.10 -12.20 10.47
N VAL A 32 4.45 -11.14 11.22
CA VAL A 32 5.42 -11.23 12.33
C VAL A 32 4.93 -12.20 13.39
N GLU A 33 3.67 -12.09 13.79
CA GLU A 33 3.08 -12.99 14.79
C GLU A 33 3.15 -14.44 14.34
N ALA A 34 2.80 -14.72 13.09
CA ALA A 34 2.84 -16.07 12.54
C ALA A 34 4.26 -16.66 12.56
N ILE A 35 5.26 -15.85 12.23
CA ILE A 35 6.66 -16.26 12.24
C ILE A 35 7.12 -16.54 13.67
N VAL A 36 6.80 -15.66 14.62
CA VAL A 36 7.19 -15.81 16.02
C VAL A 36 6.58 -17.05 16.66
N GLN A 37 5.33 -17.37 16.32
CA GLN A 37 4.65 -18.54 16.85
C GLN A 37 5.31 -19.86 16.45
N LYS A 38 6.06 -19.87 15.36
CA LYS A 38 6.72 -21.09 14.85
C LYS A 38 8.19 -21.18 15.24
N ARG A 39 8.62 -20.39 16.21
CA ARG A 39 10.05 -20.25 16.55
C ARG A 39 10.65 -21.40 17.39
N ASP A 40 9.85 -22.30 17.89
CA ASP A 40 10.31 -23.33 18.84
C ASP A 40 11.61 -24.01 18.40
N GLY A 41 12.66 -23.84 19.21
CA GLY A 41 13.99 -24.38 18.92
C GLY A 41 14.75 -23.66 17.80
N ARG A 42 14.22 -22.57 17.24
CA ARG A 42 14.82 -21.88 16.09
C ARG A 42 14.87 -20.37 16.30
N ASN A 43 15.29 -19.95 17.49
CA ASN A 43 15.26 -18.53 17.84
C ASN A 43 16.15 -17.66 16.93
N HIS A 44 17.36 -18.10 16.64
CA HIS A 44 18.28 -17.33 15.79
C HIS A 44 17.76 -17.23 14.35
N GLU A 45 17.31 -18.35 13.80
CA GLU A 45 16.74 -18.38 12.45
C GLU A 45 15.52 -17.47 12.35
N THR A 46 14.64 -17.51 13.35
CA THR A 46 13.44 -16.67 13.40
C THR A 46 13.82 -15.19 13.47
N TYR A 47 14.81 -14.84 14.29
CA TYR A 47 15.32 -13.47 14.38
C TYR A 47 15.79 -12.96 13.02
N LEU A 48 16.54 -13.75 12.27
CA LEU A 48 17.02 -13.38 10.95
C LEU A 48 15.86 -13.26 9.95
N THR A 49 14.90 -14.16 10.00
CA THR A 49 13.72 -14.13 9.15
C THR A 49 12.91 -12.85 9.38
N LEU A 50 12.72 -12.48 10.65
CA LEU A 50 12.00 -11.24 11.00
C LEU A 50 12.74 -10.01 10.49
N TRP A 51 14.04 -9.97 10.67
CA TRP A 51 14.84 -8.85 10.21
C TRP A 51 14.69 -8.65 8.71
N ASN A 52 14.79 -9.72 7.92
CA ASN A 52 14.63 -9.66 6.47
C ASN A 52 13.22 -9.28 6.06
N LEU A 53 12.20 -9.81 6.74
CA LEU A 53 10.81 -9.46 6.47
C LEU A 53 10.58 -7.97 6.68
N LEU A 54 10.97 -7.45 7.85
CA LEU A 54 10.75 -6.06 8.19
C LEU A 54 11.47 -5.12 7.24
N LYS A 55 12.70 -5.46 6.86
CA LYS A 55 13.48 -4.66 5.92
C LYS A 55 12.78 -4.58 4.55
N THR A 56 12.29 -5.71 4.06
CA THR A 56 11.59 -5.78 2.78
C THR A 56 10.26 -5.01 2.85
N LYS A 57 9.49 -5.23 3.92
CA LYS A 57 8.19 -4.56 4.09
C LYS A 57 8.34 -3.07 4.32
N ASP A 58 9.39 -2.64 5.00
CA ASP A 58 9.64 -1.22 5.19
C ASP A 58 9.86 -0.51 3.85
N ALA A 59 10.58 -1.14 2.93
CA ALA A 59 10.77 -0.60 1.58
C ALA A 59 9.44 -0.49 0.83
N GLU A 60 8.55 -1.47 0.98
CA GLU A 60 7.22 -1.41 0.37
C GLU A 60 6.37 -0.28 0.96
N ILE A 61 6.40 -0.13 2.30
CA ILE A 61 5.69 0.96 2.98
C ILE A 61 6.22 2.31 2.49
N ALA A 62 7.53 2.46 2.39
CA ALA A 62 8.12 3.70 1.91
C ALA A 62 7.65 4.03 0.48
N SER A 63 7.62 3.03 -0.41
CA SER A 63 7.21 3.25 -1.79
C SER A 63 5.75 3.68 -1.92
N MET A 64 4.89 3.23 -1.00
CA MET A 64 3.46 3.54 -1.04
C MET A 64 3.06 4.81 -0.28
N PHE A 65 3.84 5.21 0.71
CA PHE A 65 3.44 6.29 1.62
C PHE A 65 4.41 7.46 1.73
N ASP A 66 5.68 7.25 1.43
CA ASP A 66 6.65 8.36 1.44
C ASP A 66 6.45 9.23 0.20
N ASN A 67 6.90 10.47 0.30
CA ASN A 67 6.76 11.43 -0.81
C ASN A 67 5.30 11.53 -1.28
N PHE A 68 4.39 11.61 -0.31
CA PHE A 68 2.95 11.61 -0.54
C PHE A 68 2.49 13.01 -0.89
N LYS A 69 2.31 13.25 -2.19
CA LYS A 69 1.90 14.55 -2.71
C LYS A 69 1.04 14.37 -3.96
N ARG A 70 0.38 15.44 -4.37
CA ARG A 70 -0.57 15.38 -5.49
C ARG A 70 0.05 14.82 -6.77
N SER A 71 1.31 15.19 -7.06
CA SER A 71 1.99 14.73 -8.28
C SER A 71 2.34 13.24 -8.28
N THR A 72 2.41 12.60 -7.11
CA THR A 72 2.70 11.17 -7.00
C THR A 72 1.46 10.34 -6.68
N ALA A 73 0.32 10.99 -6.42
CA ALA A 73 -0.86 10.35 -5.85
C ALA A 73 -1.41 9.20 -6.70
N LEU A 74 -1.49 9.38 -8.01
CA LEU A 74 -2.06 8.34 -8.88
C LEU A 74 -1.29 7.03 -8.80
N PHE A 75 0.04 7.09 -8.80
CA PHE A 75 0.86 5.89 -8.66
C PHE A 75 0.75 5.27 -7.28
N LYS A 76 0.64 6.10 -6.23
CA LYS A 76 0.44 5.63 -4.86
C LYS A 76 -0.91 4.93 -4.72
N LEU A 77 -1.97 5.54 -5.23
CA LEU A 77 -3.31 4.95 -5.18
C LEU A 77 -3.38 3.64 -5.96
N ALA A 78 -2.73 3.58 -7.13
CA ALA A 78 -2.65 2.36 -7.92
C ALA A 78 -1.95 1.25 -7.12
N ALA A 79 -0.87 1.59 -6.41
CA ALA A 79 -0.16 0.64 -5.55
C ALA A 79 -1.04 0.17 -4.39
N TRP A 80 -1.74 1.09 -3.72
CA TRP A 80 -2.66 0.73 -2.63
C TRP A 80 -3.69 -0.30 -3.11
N TYR A 81 -4.21 -0.11 -4.32
CA TYR A 81 -5.17 -1.06 -4.89
C TYR A 81 -4.51 -2.41 -5.20
N ARG A 82 -3.33 -2.42 -5.83
CA ARG A 82 -2.60 -3.66 -6.14
C ARG A 82 -2.29 -4.49 -4.90
N TYR A 83 -1.95 -3.82 -3.79
CA TYR A 83 -1.66 -4.48 -2.52
C TYR A 83 -2.92 -4.84 -1.74
N GLY A 84 -4.09 -4.57 -2.32
CA GLY A 84 -5.37 -4.91 -1.68
C GLY A 84 -5.71 -4.06 -0.48
N LEU A 85 -5.09 -2.89 -0.33
CA LEU A 85 -5.35 -1.97 0.77
C LEU A 85 -6.59 -1.11 0.54
N VAL A 86 -6.98 -0.96 -0.71
CA VAL A 86 -8.17 -0.23 -1.13
C VAL A 86 -8.97 -1.18 -2.01
N SER A 87 -10.26 -1.35 -1.70
CA SER A 87 -11.11 -2.24 -2.46
C SER A 87 -11.61 -1.61 -3.76
N LYS A 88 -12.08 -2.45 -4.66
CA LYS A 88 -12.72 -1.98 -5.89
C LYS A 88 -13.92 -1.09 -5.57
N SER A 89 -14.68 -1.45 -4.54
CA SER A 89 -15.82 -0.66 -4.06
C SER A 89 -15.38 0.73 -3.60
N GLU A 90 -14.28 0.83 -2.88
CA GLU A 90 -13.75 2.12 -2.42
C GLU A 90 -13.31 3.01 -3.59
N LEU A 91 -12.83 2.41 -4.67
CA LEU A 91 -12.43 3.17 -5.86
C LEU A 91 -13.60 3.87 -6.53
N THR A 92 -14.82 3.38 -6.34
CA THR A 92 -16.02 4.02 -6.92
C THR A 92 -16.28 5.41 -6.34
N SER A 93 -15.66 5.74 -5.21
CA SER A 93 -15.75 7.08 -4.60
C SER A 93 -14.86 8.11 -5.32
N PHE A 94 -13.97 7.66 -6.20
CA PHE A 94 -13.14 8.53 -7.01
C PHE A 94 -13.82 8.81 -8.36
N THR A 95 -13.39 9.88 -9.04
CA THR A 95 -13.94 10.19 -10.36
C THR A 95 -13.63 9.08 -11.36
N GLU A 96 -14.44 9.00 -12.42
CA GLU A 96 -14.21 8.01 -13.48
C GLU A 96 -12.86 8.20 -14.15
N GLU A 97 -12.41 9.44 -14.29
CA GLU A 97 -11.11 9.77 -14.85
C GLU A 97 -9.99 9.13 -14.03
N THR A 98 -10.04 9.27 -12.70
CA THR A 98 -9.08 8.65 -11.80
C THR A 98 -9.14 7.12 -11.90
N GLN A 99 -10.34 6.54 -11.85
CA GLN A 99 -10.51 5.09 -11.96
C GLN A 99 -9.93 4.54 -13.24
N SER A 100 -10.16 5.22 -14.37
CA SER A 100 -9.64 4.83 -15.67
C SER A 100 -8.11 4.88 -15.71
N THR A 101 -7.53 5.92 -15.13
CA THR A 101 -6.08 6.07 -15.05
C THR A 101 -5.44 4.98 -14.20
N LEU A 102 -6.05 4.65 -13.05
CA LEU A 102 -5.57 3.58 -12.19
C LEU A 102 -5.56 2.23 -12.90
N LYS A 103 -6.60 1.96 -13.66
CA LYS A 103 -6.67 0.73 -14.45
C LYS A 103 -5.54 0.67 -15.47
N ALA A 104 -5.29 1.76 -16.18
CA ALA A 104 -4.21 1.85 -17.16
C ALA A 104 -2.83 1.63 -16.52
N ILE A 105 -2.58 2.27 -15.38
CA ILE A 105 -1.31 2.13 -14.64
C ILE A 105 -1.11 0.65 -14.26
N ASN A 106 -2.10 0.02 -13.69
CA ASN A 106 -1.98 -1.35 -13.20
C ASN A 106 -1.88 -2.39 -14.31
N GLU A 107 -2.49 -2.14 -15.46
CA GLU A 107 -2.32 -3.00 -16.62
C GLU A 107 -0.90 -2.91 -17.19
N THR A 108 -0.32 -1.72 -17.19
CA THR A 108 1.04 -1.50 -17.68
C THR A 108 2.09 -2.20 -16.80
N LEU A 109 1.83 -2.31 -15.50
CA LEU A 109 2.77 -2.87 -14.54
C LEU A 109 2.69 -4.41 -14.38
N ARG A 110 1.83 -5.04 -15.12
CA ARG A 110 1.71 -6.51 -15.09
C ARG A 110 2.89 -7.21 -15.73
#